data_49eee7a859b5850380dbefea51b8c5d4
#
_entry.id   49eee7a859b5850380dbefea51b8c5d4
#
_cell.length_a   1.000
_cell.length_b   1.000
_cell.length_c   1.000
_cell.angle_alpha   90.00
_cell.angle_beta   90.00
_cell.angle_gamma   90.00
#
_symmetry.space_group_name_H-M   'P 1'
#
loop_
_entity.id
_entity.type
_entity.pdbx_description
1 polymer ?
#
loop_
_entity_poly.entity_id
_entity_poly.type
_entity_poly.pdbx_seq_one_letter_code
_entity_poly.pdbx_strand_id
1 'polypeptide(L)'
;MLAIPNGGVPVALEVASALKADLDLIICRKIPMPLNPEAGFGAIADDGTITLSEQTVKGIGLSRQQIEYEASKVRTEIKRRTLLYKRDWPLVRVNAKTVIIIDDGLASGITMMAAVKSARRRRPKEIVIAVPCASALAMKQFDGVADKLVTSAIGYMPKFYISDFYRYWRDVSDDEVIRYLRQWRTRQFH
;
A
#
# COMPACT_ATOMS: atom_id res chain seq x y z
N MET A 1 -9.30 8.31 4.35
CA MET A 1 -8.02 7.61 4.48
C MET A 1 -8.03 6.34 3.66
N LEU A 2 -6.90 5.91 3.10
CA LEU A 2 -6.78 4.67 2.34
C LEU A 2 -5.65 3.83 2.95
N ALA A 3 -5.98 2.67 3.51
CA ALA A 3 -4.99 1.75 4.06
C ALA A 3 -4.56 0.71 3.02
N ILE A 4 -3.26 0.43 2.92
CA ILE A 4 -2.74 -0.68 2.12
C ILE A 4 -2.74 -1.93 3.02
N PRO A 5 -3.59 -2.95 2.74
CA PRO A 5 -3.58 -4.16 3.56
C PRO A 5 -2.36 -5.04 3.24
N ASN A 6 -1.85 -5.85 4.20
CA ASN A 6 -2.46 -6.10 5.50
C ASN A 6 -1.89 -5.17 6.61
N GLY A 7 -0.58 -4.95 6.64
CA GLY A 7 0.14 -4.23 7.71
C GLY A 7 -0.27 -2.78 7.89
N GLY A 8 -0.66 -2.10 6.81
CA GLY A 8 -1.13 -0.72 6.89
C GLY A 8 -2.48 -0.55 7.61
N VAL A 9 -3.27 -1.62 7.76
CA VAL A 9 -4.61 -1.51 8.37
C VAL A 9 -4.58 -1.12 9.84
N PRO A 10 -3.84 -1.79 10.74
CA PRO A 10 -3.77 -1.38 12.14
C PRO A 10 -3.22 0.04 12.31
N VAL A 11 -2.22 0.44 11.51
CA VAL A 11 -1.69 1.81 11.54
C VAL A 11 -2.75 2.82 11.12
N ALA A 12 -3.48 2.53 10.04
CA ALA A 12 -4.53 3.42 9.53
C ALA A 12 -5.70 3.57 10.50
N LEU A 13 -6.04 2.55 11.27
CA LEU A 13 -7.08 2.63 12.30
C LEU A 13 -6.75 3.65 13.38
N GLU A 14 -5.51 3.65 13.89
CA GLU A 14 -5.07 4.60 14.90
C GLU A 14 -5.09 6.04 14.36
N VAL A 15 -4.54 6.25 13.16
CA VAL A 15 -4.51 7.56 12.53
C VAL A 15 -5.94 8.04 12.18
N ALA A 16 -6.79 7.17 11.64
CA ALA A 16 -8.17 7.50 11.31
C ALA A 16 -8.99 7.86 12.55
N SER A 17 -8.77 7.14 13.67
CA SER A 17 -9.38 7.44 14.95
C SER A 17 -8.97 8.82 15.47
N ALA A 18 -7.67 9.11 15.46
CA ALA A 18 -7.14 10.39 15.93
C ALA A 18 -7.62 11.59 15.09
N LEU A 19 -7.71 11.40 13.77
CA LEU A 19 -8.13 12.47 12.85
C LEU A 19 -9.64 12.49 12.58
N LYS A 20 -10.41 11.58 13.16
CA LYS A 20 -11.86 11.40 12.89
C LYS A 20 -12.18 11.34 11.40
N ALA A 21 -11.35 10.60 10.64
CA ALA A 21 -11.41 10.54 9.20
C ALA A 21 -12.02 9.23 8.70
N ASP A 22 -12.73 9.29 7.57
CA ASP A 22 -13.23 8.09 6.89
C ASP A 22 -12.08 7.16 6.52
N LEU A 23 -12.27 5.85 6.70
CA LEU A 23 -11.31 4.81 6.35
C LEU A 23 -11.84 3.91 5.24
N ASP A 24 -11.02 3.65 4.22
CA ASP A 24 -11.23 2.65 3.18
C ASP A 24 -9.89 1.94 2.90
N LEU A 25 -9.93 0.90 2.09
CA LEU A 25 -8.76 0.16 1.66
C LEU A 25 -8.39 0.51 0.21
N ILE A 26 -7.10 0.54 -0.05
CA ILE A 26 -6.54 0.49 -1.40
C ILE A 26 -5.68 -0.77 -1.50
N ILE A 27 -6.22 -1.81 -2.17
CA ILE A 27 -5.55 -3.10 -2.21
C ILE A 27 -4.48 -3.08 -3.28
N CYS A 28 -3.23 -3.08 -2.84
CA CYS A 28 -2.07 -3.13 -3.71
C CYS A 28 -1.19 -4.31 -3.36
N ARG A 29 -0.62 -4.96 -4.37
CA ARG A 29 0.28 -6.09 -4.17
C ARG A 29 1.51 -5.96 -5.06
N LYS A 30 2.67 -6.25 -4.48
CA LYS A 30 3.95 -6.38 -5.17
C LYS A 30 3.87 -7.51 -6.21
N ILE A 31 4.43 -7.28 -7.39
CA ILE A 31 4.68 -8.34 -8.37
C ILE A 31 6.06 -8.92 -8.05
N PRO A 32 6.13 -10.18 -7.56
CA PRO A 32 7.39 -10.77 -7.12
C PRO A 32 8.31 -11.07 -8.28
N MET A 33 9.60 -11.08 -8.01
CA MET A 33 10.59 -11.60 -8.96
C MET A 33 10.49 -13.13 -9.04
N PRO A 34 10.59 -13.72 -10.24
CA PRO A 34 10.40 -15.17 -10.44
C PRO A 34 11.28 -16.06 -9.56
N LEU A 35 12.52 -15.62 -9.27
CA LEU A 35 13.49 -16.38 -8.46
C LEU A 35 13.72 -15.80 -7.05
N ASN A 36 13.07 -14.70 -6.72
CA ASN A 36 13.19 -14.05 -5.41
C ASN A 36 11.86 -13.39 -5.03
N PRO A 37 10.94 -14.11 -4.39
CA PRO A 37 9.62 -13.59 -4.02
C PRO A 37 9.65 -12.40 -3.05
N GLU A 38 10.73 -12.25 -2.27
CA GLU A 38 10.92 -11.11 -1.37
C GLU A 38 11.17 -9.80 -2.13
N ALA A 39 11.84 -9.88 -3.28
CA ALA A 39 12.02 -8.74 -4.16
C ALA A 39 10.84 -8.62 -5.14
N GLY A 40 10.55 -7.39 -5.58
CA GLY A 40 9.51 -7.10 -6.56
C GLY A 40 10.02 -6.26 -7.70
N PHE A 41 9.50 -6.49 -8.89
CA PHE A 41 9.78 -5.65 -10.06
C PHE A 41 8.61 -4.74 -10.43
N GLY A 42 7.49 -4.83 -9.71
CA GLY A 42 6.31 -4.02 -9.93
C GLY A 42 5.30 -4.16 -8.80
N ALA A 43 4.17 -3.48 -8.96
CA ALA A 43 3.00 -3.62 -8.11
C ALA A 43 1.72 -3.34 -8.90
N ILE A 44 0.60 -3.92 -8.44
CA ILE A 44 -0.74 -3.75 -9.02
C ILE A 44 -1.68 -3.29 -7.91
N ALA A 45 -2.55 -2.33 -8.24
CA ALA A 45 -3.66 -1.91 -7.40
C ALA A 45 -4.99 -2.57 -7.82
N ASP A 46 -6.01 -2.50 -6.95
CA ASP A 46 -7.31 -3.15 -7.14
C ASP A 46 -8.13 -2.59 -8.32
N ASP A 47 -7.82 -1.38 -8.79
CA ASP A 47 -8.39 -0.79 -10.01
C ASP A 47 -7.67 -1.21 -11.30
N GLY A 48 -6.68 -2.12 -11.20
CA GLY A 48 -5.85 -2.58 -12.30
C GLY A 48 -4.66 -1.68 -12.64
N THR A 49 -4.45 -0.59 -11.90
CA THR A 49 -3.26 0.25 -12.07
C THR A 49 -2.01 -0.56 -11.80
N ILE A 50 -1.11 -0.63 -12.78
CA ILE A 50 0.18 -1.33 -12.68
C ILE A 50 1.34 -0.33 -12.66
N THR A 51 2.33 -0.60 -11.84
CA THR A 51 3.62 0.10 -11.80
C THR A 51 4.73 -0.91 -11.92
N LEU A 52 5.67 -0.68 -12.84
CA LEU A 52 6.85 -1.52 -13.03
C LEU A 52 8.11 -0.68 -12.74
N SER A 53 9.11 -1.31 -12.15
CA SER A 53 10.46 -0.76 -12.06
C SER A 53 11.19 -1.05 -13.37
N GLU A 54 11.30 -0.07 -14.25
CA GLU A 54 11.99 -0.24 -15.53
C GLU A 54 13.43 -0.71 -15.34
N GLN A 55 14.13 -0.15 -14.35
CA GLN A 55 15.49 -0.54 -14.03
C GLN A 55 15.58 -2.02 -13.68
N THR A 56 14.68 -2.52 -12.82
CA THR A 56 14.64 -3.92 -12.43
C THR A 56 14.28 -4.82 -13.61
N VAL A 57 13.21 -4.46 -14.34
CA VAL A 57 12.74 -5.25 -15.52
C VAL A 57 13.85 -5.38 -16.57
N LYS A 58 14.53 -4.27 -16.90
CA LYS A 58 15.65 -4.28 -17.85
C LYS A 58 16.87 -5.01 -17.31
N GLY A 59 17.21 -4.79 -16.03
CA GLY A 59 18.39 -5.37 -15.40
C GLY A 59 18.37 -6.90 -15.31
N ILE A 60 17.20 -7.52 -15.16
CA ILE A 60 17.03 -8.99 -15.13
C ILE A 60 16.51 -9.57 -16.46
N GLY A 61 16.26 -8.73 -17.46
CA GLY A 61 15.86 -9.18 -18.80
C GLY A 61 14.47 -9.84 -18.86
N LEU A 62 13.50 -9.38 -18.07
CA LEU A 62 12.14 -9.96 -18.08
C LEU A 62 11.44 -9.71 -19.41
N SER A 63 10.96 -10.77 -20.04
CA SER A 63 10.10 -10.70 -21.21
C SER A 63 8.68 -10.23 -20.82
N ARG A 64 7.95 -9.70 -21.81
CA ARG A 64 6.52 -9.33 -21.61
C ARG A 64 5.68 -10.51 -21.13
N GLN A 65 5.96 -11.70 -21.62
CA GLN A 65 5.23 -12.91 -21.24
C GLN A 65 5.47 -13.28 -19.77
N GLN A 66 6.70 -13.17 -19.29
CA GLN A 66 7.04 -13.42 -17.88
C GLN A 66 6.39 -12.37 -16.97
N ILE A 67 6.45 -11.09 -17.35
CA ILE A 67 5.80 -10.00 -16.61
C ILE A 67 4.29 -10.27 -16.48
N GLU A 68 3.61 -10.60 -17.60
CA GLU A 68 2.17 -10.84 -17.60
C GLU A 68 1.80 -12.09 -16.79
N TYR A 69 2.62 -13.14 -16.85
CA TYR A 69 2.42 -14.36 -16.06
C TYR A 69 2.44 -14.06 -14.55
N GLU A 70 3.44 -13.34 -14.05
CA GLU A 70 3.51 -12.97 -12.63
C GLU A 70 2.41 -11.97 -12.26
N ALA A 71 2.12 -11.00 -13.11
CA ALA A 71 1.05 -10.05 -12.91
C ALA A 71 -0.33 -10.73 -12.83
N SER A 72 -0.59 -11.79 -13.60
CA SER A 72 -1.86 -12.52 -13.57
C SER A 72 -2.12 -13.19 -12.22
N LYS A 73 -1.09 -13.78 -11.62
CA LYS A 73 -1.18 -14.34 -10.26
C LYS A 73 -1.55 -13.29 -9.23
N VAL A 74 -0.87 -12.13 -9.31
CA VAL A 74 -1.12 -11.00 -8.39
C VAL A 74 -2.54 -10.46 -8.57
N ARG A 75 -3.05 -10.33 -9.79
CA ARG A 75 -4.44 -9.93 -10.06
C ARG A 75 -5.46 -10.90 -9.44
N THR A 76 -5.19 -12.19 -9.50
CA THR A 76 -6.05 -13.21 -8.87
C THR A 76 -6.09 -13.02 -7.35
N GLU A 77 -4.94 -12.82 -6.73
CA GLU A 77 -4.85 -12.58 -5.29
C GLU A 77 -5.52 -11.24 -4.87
N ILE A 78 -5.37 -10.18 -5.67
CA ILE A 78 -6.05 -8.90 -5.44
C ILE A 78 -7.57 -9.09 -5.50
N LYS A 79 -8.08 -9.82 -6.50
CA LYS A 79 -9.53 -10.13 -6.60
C LYS A 79 -10.04 -10.88 -5.37
N ARG A 80 -9.29 -11.91 -4.91
CA ARG A 80 -9.62 -12.65 -3.69
C ARG A 80 -9.72 -11.72 -2.48
N ARG A 81 -8.71 -10.87 -2.26
CA ARG A 81 -8.69 -9.91 -1.13
C ARG A 81 -9.75 -8.84 -1.26
N THR A 82 -10.03 -8.36 -2.45
CA THR A 82 -11.11 -7.38 -2.68
C THR A 82 -12.46 -7.96 -2.26
N LEU A 83 -12.77 -9.19 -2.65
CA LEU A 83 -13.98 -9.87 -2.22
C LEU A 83 -14.02 -10.10 -0.71
N LEU A 84 -12.89 -10.47 -0.12
CA LEU A 84 -12.77 -10.76 1.29
C LEU A 84 -12.96 -9.52 2.18
N TYR A 85 -12.35 -8.38 1.81
CA TYR A 85 -12.31 -7.19 2.65
C TYR A 85 -13.38 -6.17 2.32
N LYS A 86 -13.77 -6.04 1.04
CA LYS A 86 -14.64 -4.97 0.56
C LYS A 86 -16.07 -5.41 0.26
N ARG A 87 -16.43 -6.68 0.44
CA ARG A 87 -17.76 -7.21 0.09
C ARG A 87 -18.90 -6.35 0.66
N ASP A 88 -18.76 -5.92 1.91
CA ASP A 88 -19.77 -5.14 2.63
C ASP A 88 -19.21 -3.78 3.08
N TRP A 89 -18.12 -3.31 2.45
CA TRP A 89 -17.45 -2.07 2.85
C TRP A 89 -17.91 -0.91 1.95
N PRO A 90 -18.43 0.17 2.52
CA PRO A 90 -18.84 1.32 1.72
C PRO A 90 -17.61 1.98 1.08
N LEU A 91 -17.72 2.28 -0.22
CA LEU A 91 -16.68 3.02 -0.92
C LEU A 91 -16.62 4.45 -0.41
N VAL A 92 -15.46 4.87 0.07
CA VAL A 92 -15.20 6.26 0.47
C VAL A 92 -14.92 7.10 -0.78
N ARG A 93 -15.67 8.19 -0.93
CA ARG A 93 -15.43 9.16 -2.00
C ARG A 93 -14.17 9.94 -1.72
N VAL A 94 -13.22 9.90 -2.65
CA VAL A 94 -11.92 10.58 -2.54
C VAL A 94 -11.80 11.82 -3.46
N ASN A 95 -12.72 11.98 -4.40
CA ASN A 95 -12.71 13.11 -5.34
C ASN A 95 -12.75 14.44 -4.57
N ALA A 96 -11.88 15.37 -4.94
CA ALA A 96 -11.71 16.70 -4.35
C ALA A 96 -11.41 16.72 -2.83
N LYS A 97 -11.03 15.56 -2.24
CA LYS A 97 -10.63 15.45 -0.83
C LYS A 97 -9.13 15.27 -0.69
N THR A 98 -8.57 15.63 0.46
CA THR A 98 -7.24 15.18 0.86
C THR A 98 -7.29 13.70 1.17
N VAL A 99 -6.46 12.92 0.50
CA VAL A 99 -6.32 11.48 0.68
C VAL A 99 -5.02 11.18 1.41
N ILE A 100 -5.11 10.49 2.54
CA ILE A 100 -3.94 9.98 3.26
C ILE A 100 -3.83 8.49 2.94
N ILE A 101 -2.74 8.07 2.31
CA ILE A 101 -2.43 6.65 2.03
C ILE A 101 -1.47 6.16 3.10
N ILE A 102 -1.86 5.06 3.76
CA ILE A 102 -1.14 4.52 4.92
C ILE A 102 -0.69 3.09 4.66
N ASP A 103 0.54 2.80 5.05
CA ASP A 103 1.11 1.47 5.11
C ASP A 103 1.91 1.30 6.42
N ASP A 104 2.37 0.09 6.74
CA ASP A 104 3.22 -0.20 7.91
C ASP A 104 4.66 0.29 7.76
N GLY A 105 5.09 0.61 6.56
CA GLY A 105 6.39 1.20 6.27
C GLY A 105 6.65 1.35 4.77
N LEU A 106 7.72 2.05 4.45
CA LEU A 106 8.10 2.38 3.09
C LEU A 106 9.52 1.88 2.80
N ALA A 107 9.66 0.61 2.39
CA ALA A 107 10.96 0.01 2.06
C ALA A 107 11.39 0.33 0.62
N SER A 108 10.88 -0.35 -0.38
CA SER A 108 11.17 -0.10 -1.80
C SER A 108 10.26 0.97 -2.43
N GLY A 109 9.11 1.24 -1.83
CA GLY A 109 8.12 2.19 -2.33
C GLY A 109 7.25 1.68 -3.49
N ILE A 110 7.51 0.52 -4.08
CA ILE A 110 6.84 0.11 -5.32
C ILE A 110 5.33 -0.14 -5.13
N THR A 111 4.92 -0.69 -3.98
CA THR A 111 3.50 -0.89 -3.64
C THR A 111 2.80 0.45 -3.42
N MET A 112 3.43 1.34 -2.66
CA MET A 112 2.94 2.69 -2.41
C MET A 112 2.81 3.49 -3.72
N MET A 113 3.75 3.31 -4.66
CA MET A 113 3.69 3.97 -5.97
C MET A 113 2.45 3.54 -6.77
N ALA A 114 2.10 2.26 -6.74
CA ALA A 114 0.87 1.76 -7.37
C ALA A 114 -0.37 2.36 -6.67
N ALA A 115 -0.37 2.46 -5.34
CA ALA A 115 -1.44 3.06 -4.57
C ALA A 115 -1.63 4.55 -4.88
N VAL A 116 -0.55 5.32 -4.93
CA VAL A 116 -0.60 6.75 -5.28
C VAL A 116 -1.15 6.95 -6.69
N LYS A 117 -0.66 6.19 -7.68
CA LYS A 117 -1.15 6.27 -9.07
C LYS A 117 -2.63 5.90 -9.17
N SER A 118 -3.08 4.86 -8.48
CA SER A 118 -4.49 4.47 -8.43
C SER A 118 -5.35 5.55 -7.76
N ALA A 119 -4.91 6.08 -6.61
CA ALA A 119 -5.62 7.15 -5.92
C ALA A 119 -5.71 8.43 -6.78
N ARG A 120 -4.64 8.80 -7.50
CA ARG A 120 -4.60 9.99 -8.36
C ARG A 120 -5.66 9.94 -9.49
N ARG A 121 -5.98 8.74 -10.01
CA ARG A 121 -7.05 8.55 -11.01
C ARG A 121 -8.44 8.90 -10.50
N ARG A 122 -8.64 8.86 -9.18
CA ARG A 122 -9.91 9.23 -8.51
C ARG A 122 -10.00 10.74 -8.26
N ARG A 123 -9.07 11.55 -8.77
CA ARG A 123 -9.01 13.03 -8.73
C ARG A 123 -9.11 13.59 -7.30
N PRO A 124 -8.25 13.18 -6.36
CA PRO A 124 -8.18 13.81 -5.04
C PRO A 124 -7.68 15.26 -5.18
N LYS A 125 -7.96 16.07 -4.15
CA LYS A 125 -7.37 17.42 -4.03
C LYS A 125 -5.88 17.34 -3.72
N GLU A 126 -5.49 16.42 -2.83
CA GLU A 126 -4.14 16.24 -2.30
C GLU A 126 -3.93 14.77 -1.94
N ILE A 127 -2.73 14.25 -2.16
CA ILE A 127 -2.31 12.93 -1.71
C ILE A 127 -1.17 13.08 -0.71
N VAL A 128 -1.40 12.58 0.50
CA VAL A 128 -0.41 12.48 1.57
C VAL A 128 -0.06 11.00 1.77
N ILE A 129 1.22 10.67 1.79
CA ILE A 129 1.70 9.37 2.23
C ILE A 129 2.02 9.49 3.72
N ALA A 130 1.54 8.55 4.54
CA ALA A 130 1.86 8.50 5.95
C ALA A 130 2.24 7.07 6.35
N VAL A 131 3.48 6.91 6.86
CA VAL A 131 4.04 5.62 7.26
C VAL A 131 4.86 5.78 8.55
N PRO A 132 4.91 4.80 9.45
CA PRO A 132 5.72 4.87 10.66
C PRO A 132 7.22 4.98 10.37
N CYS A 133 7.70 4.29 9.33
CA CYS A 133 9.10 4.31 8.94
C CYS A 133 9.27 4.27 7.42
N ALA A 134 10.33 4.89 6.92
CA ALA A 134 10.65 4.95 5.50
C ALA A 134 12.15 4.84 5.24
N SER A 135 12.54 4.15 4.16
CA SER A 135 13.91 4.24 3.67
C SER A 135 14.14 5.60 2.99
N ALA A 136 15.30 6.21 3.23
CA ALA A 136 15.68 7.47 2.58
C ALA A 136 15.67 7.35 1.05
N LEU A 137 15.98 6.17 0.51
CA LEU A 137 15.96 5.90 -0.92
C LEU A 137 14.53 5.91 -1.47
N ALA A 138 13.58 5.25 -0.76
CA ALA A 138 12.20 5.22 -1.19
C ALA A 138 11.54 6.61 -1.11
N MET A 139 11.84 7.39 -0.07
CA MET A 139 11.29 8.75 0.06
C MET A 139 11.56 9.61 -1.17
N LYS A 140 12.80 9.58 -1.70
CA LYS A 140 13.17 10.34 -2.90
C LYS A 140 12.35 10.01 -4.14
N GLN A 141 11.79 8.79 -4.22
CA GLN A 141 10.97 8.39 -5.37
C GLN A 141 9.59 9.07 -5.39
N PHE A 142 9.18 9.66 -4.26
CA PHE A 142 7.88 10.32 -4.14
C PHE A 142 7.94 11.84 -4.29
N ASP A 143 9.13 12.41 -4.52
CA ASP A 143 9.28 13.83 -4.84
C ASP A 143 8.52 14.14 -6.14
N GLY A 144 7.55 15.04 -6.05
CA GLY A 144 6.66 15.38 -7.18
C GLY A 144 5.62 14.31 -7.55
N VAL A 145 5.56 13.17 -6.85
CA VAL A 145 4.58 12.10 -7.07
C VAL A 145 3.41 12.18 -6.08
N ALA A 146 3.73 12.33 -4.80
CA ALA A 146 2.76 12.67 -3.75
C ALA A 146 2.95 14.13 -3.34
N ASP A 147 1.88 14.75 -2.81
CA ASP A 147 1.94 16.14 -2.40
C ASP A 147 2.69 16.28 -1.06
N LYS A 148 2.62 15.27 -0.20
CA LYS A 148 3.37 15.19 1.07
C LYS A 148 3.73 13.74 1.41
N LEU A 149 4.85 13.57 2.11
CA LEU A 149 5.22 12.31 2.77
C LEU A 149 5.55 12.61 4.23
N VAL A 150 4.89 11.89 5.13
CA VAL A 150 5.05 11.99 6.58
C VAL A 150 5.53 10.65 7.11
N THR A 151 6.61 10.68 7.89
CA THR A 151 7.16 9.48 8.55
C THR A 151 7.73 9.85 9.91
N SER A 152 7.66 8.92 10.86
CA SER A 152 8.24 9.10 12.19
C SER A 152 9.73 8.75 12.24
N ALA A 153 10.18 7.83 11.37
CA ALA A 153 11.57 7.39 11.34
C ALA A 153 12.07 7.22 9.90
N ILE A 154 13.32 7.60 9.66
CA ILE A 154 14.01 7.46 8.36
C ILE A 154 15.21 6.54 8.54
N GLY A 155 15.25 5.48 7.72
CA GLY A 155 16.40 4.58 7.66
C GLY A 155 17.32 4.91 6.50
N TYR A 156 18.63 5.03 6.79
CA TYR A 156 19.69 5.32 5.83
C TYR A 156 20.57 4.11 5.51
N MET A 157 20.26 2.94 6.13
CA MET A 157 21.02 1.71 5.93
C MET A 157 20.82 1.15 4.51
N PRO A 158 21.83 0.47 3.93
CA PRO A 158 21.72 -0.13 2.59
C PRO A 158 20.64 -1.24 2.50
N LYS A 159 20.45 -1.97 3.59
CA LYS A 159 19.35 -2.95 3.76
C LYS A 159 18.37 -2.38 4.76
N PHE A 160 17.16 -2.09 4.32
CA PHE A 160 16.09 -1.53 5.14
C PHE A 160 14.99 -2.58 5.31
N TYR A 161 14.74 -2.96 6.55
CA TYR A 161 13.65 -3.83 6.93
C TYR A 161 12.67 -3.06 7.81
N ILE A 162 11.39 -3.09 7.46
CA ILE A 162 10.32 -2.42 8.22
C ILE A 162 10.28 -2.95 9.65
N SER A 163 10.50 -4.25 9.83
CA SER A 163 10.53 -4.94 11.14
C SER A 163 11.49 -4.31 12.15
N ASP A 164 12.61 -3.72 11.69
CA ASP A 164 13.62 -3.15 12.57
C ASP A 164 13.15 -1.87 13.30
N PHE A 165 12.04 -1.29 12.82
CA PHE A 165 11.42 -0.09 13.38
C PHE A 165 10.24 -0.38 14.32
N TYR A 166 9.93 -1.67 14.53
CA TYR A 166 8.85 -2.10 15.41
C TYR A 166 9.40 -2.84 16.64
N ARG A 167 8.85 -2.52 17.80
CA ARG A 167 9.21 -3.23 19.03
C ARG A 167 8.81 -4.71 18.98
N TYR A 168 7.65 -4.99 18.36
CA TYR A 168 7.14 -6.34 18.11
C TYR A 168 6.62 -6.39 16.68
N TRP A 169 7.31 -7.15 15.83
CA TRP A 169 6.92 -7.34 14.44
C TRP A 169 6.27 -8.70 14.25
N ARG A 170 5.19 -8.71 13.51
CA ARG A 170 4.56 -9.90 12.95
C ARG A 170 3.70 -9.53 11.76
N ASP A 171 3.51 -10.49 10.87
CA ASP A 171 2.59 -10.31 9.77
C ASP A 171 1.14 -10.24 10.28
N VAL A 172 0.35 -9.37 9.68
CA VAL A 172 -1.08 -9.25 9.94
C VAL A 172 -1.82 -10.21 9.00
N SER A 173 -2.61 -11.13 9.58
CA SER A 173 -3.38 -12.11 8.81
C SER A 173 -4.63 -11.48 8.18
N ASP A 174 -5.22 -12.18 7.18
CA ASP A 174 -6.48 -11.76 6.55
C ASP A 174 -7.63 -11.69 7.57
N ASP A 175 -7.69 -12.64 8.52
CA ASP A 175 -8.71 -12.66 9.58
C ASP A 175 -8.57 -11.48 10.55
N GLU A 176 -7.34 -11.05 10.82
CA GLU A 176 -7.10 -9.86 11.63
C GLU A 176 -7.54 -8.59 10.92
N VAL A 177 -7.27 -8.47 9.62
CA VAL A 177 -7.78 -7.35 8.82
C VAL A 177 -9.30 -7.28 8.91
N ILE A 178 -10.00 -8.40 8.70
CA ILE A 178 -11.47 -8.47 8.81
C ILE A 178 -11.94 -8.04 10.20
N ARG A 179 -11.29 -8.52 11.26
CA ARG A 179 -11.61 -8.16 12.63
C ARG A 179 -11.42 -6.66 12.88
N TYR A 180 -10.31 -6.07 12.44
CA TYR A 180 -10.05 -4.64 12.54
C TYR A 180 -11.11 -3.80 11.81
N LEU A 181 -11.46 -4.18 10.60
CA LEU A 181 -12.48 -3.48 9.83
C LEU A 181 -13.86 -3.55 10.50
N ARG A 182 -14.25 -4.70 11.05
CA ARG A 182 -15.50 -4.84 11.81
C ARG A 182 -15.52 -3.96 13.06
N GLN A 183 -14.43 -3.94 13.83
CA GLN A 183 -14.30 -3.08 15.01
C GLN A 183 -14.38 -1.59 14.65
N TRP A 184 -13.79 -1.18 13.53
CA TRP A 184 -13.89 0.19 13.04
C TRP A 184 -15.34 0.60 12.74
N ARG A 185 -16.09 -0.26 12.05
CA ARG A 185 -17.51 0.00 11.75
C ARG A 185 -18.33 0.22 13.02
N THR A 186 -18.14 -0.61 14.03
CA THR A 186 -18.88 -0.48 15.29
C THR A 186 -18.60 0.85 16.01
N ARG A 187 -17.38 1.37 15.91
CA ARG A 187 -17.01 2.65 16.54
C ARG A 187 -17.59 3.89 15.82
N GLN A 188 -17.93 3.79 14.54
CA GLN A 188 -18.49 4.92 13.78
C GLN A 188 -20.00 5.12 14.01
N PHE A 189 -20.69 4.13 14.57
CA PHE A 189 -22.12 4.18 14.82
C PHE A 189 -22.48 4.50 16.29
N HIS A 190 -21.49 4.85 17.09
CA HIS A 190 -21.62 5.35 18.45
C HIS A 190 -20.96 6.72 18.60
#